data_f1371b0d8252db22e24d60f479c45ca3
#
_entry.id   f1371b0d8252db22e24d60f479c45ca3
#
_cell.length_a   1.000
_cell.length_b   1.000
_cell.length_c   1.000
_cell.angle_alpha   90.00
_cell.angle_beta   90.00
_cell.angle_gamma   90.00
#
_symmetry.space_group_name_H-M   'P 1'
#
loop_
_entity.id
_entity.type
_entity.pdbx_description
1 polymer ?
#
loop_
_entity_poly.entity_id
_entity_poly.type
_entity_poly.pdbx_seq_one_letter_code
_entity_poly.pdbx_strand_id
1 'polypeptide(L)'
;MAFGVAMLAFTHNASALNLIPTDTYTLGYVYYGIPSGDVDRQTYVNDLVAFYNSGCASGTDCGSAHGQDYFMVNGSPHFGATLPNAIWALNSVGSSNSFSWSTAGTYNYLFAKYDGPNQGSVVWYVGNLTSFTIPTQWNGYGLSGWTLFGPGGAGAPDGGTTVMLLGAALGALGMARRFLKR
;
A
#
# COMPACT_ATOMS: atom_id res chain seq x y z
N MET A 1 32.96 42.22 3.55
CA MET A 1 31.66 42.14 2.88
C MET A 1 31.27 40.66 2.82
N ALA A 2 30.26 40.26 3.61
CA ALA A 2 29.77 38.89 3.63
C ALA A 2 28.54 38.80 2.72
N PHE A 3 28.62 38.02 1.66
CA PHE A 3 27.48 37.70 0.78
C PHE A 3 26.67 36.57 1.42
N GLY A 4 25.52 36.91 1.98
CA GLY A 4 24.54 35.93 2.42
C GLY A 4 23.78 35.36 1.20
N VAL A 5 23.95 34.06 0.91
CA VAL A 5 23.15 33.33 -0.06
C VAL A 5 21.83 32.95 0.60
N ALA A 6 20.74 33.64 0.24
CA ALA A 6 19.39 33.24 0.62
C ALA A 6 18.99 32.04 -0.21
N MET A 7 18.92 30.85 0.41
CA MET A 7 18.28 29.68 -0.20
C MET A 7 16.75 29.87 -0.16
N LEU A 8 16.17 30.12 -1.32
CA LEU A 8 14.72 30.07 -1.53
C LEU A 8 14.31 28.58 -1.55
N ALA A 9 13.76 28.10 -0.45
CA ALA A 9 13.10 26.79 -0.41
C ALA A 9 11.78 26.90 -1.17
N PHE A 10 11.74 26.38 -2.39
CA PHE A 10 10.49 26.18 -3.12
C PHE A 10 9.75 24.99 -2.49
N THR A 11 8.74 25.26 -1.67
CA THR A 11 7.81 24.24 -1.23
C THR A 11 6.90 23.90 -2.42
N HIS A 12 7.20 22.81 -3.10
CA HIS A 12 6.27 22.22 -4.07
C HIS A 12 5.12 21.63 -3.28
N ASN A 13 3.97 22.31 -3.26
CA ASN A 13 2.70 21.70 -2.87
C ASN A 13 2.32 20.69 -3.97
N ALA A 14 2.79 19.46 -3.86
CA ALA A 14 2.27 18.38 -4.68
C ALA A 14 0.81 18.17 -4.27
N SER A 15 -0.12 18.55 -5.15
CA SER A 15 -1.53 18.20 -4.97
C SER A 15 -1.65 16.68 -4.97
N ALA A 16 -2.34 16.11 -3.98
CA ALA A 16 -2.56 14.68 -3.94
C ALA A 16 -3.35 14.25 -5.19
N LEU A 17 -2.87 13.20 -5.85
CA LEU A 17 -3.56 12.62 -7.00
C LEU A 17 -4.87 11.98 -6.55
N ASN A 18 -5.98 12.32 -7.19
CA ASN A 18 -7.24 11.62 -6.96
C ASN A 18 -7.27 10.34 -7.80
N LEU A 19 -7.17 9.19 -7.15
CA LEU A 19 -7.32 7.90 -7.81
C LEU A 19 -8.78 7.70 -8.24
N ILE A 20 -8.98 7.08 -9.39
CA ILE A 20 -10.29 6.62 -9.86
C ILE A 20 -10.17 5.16 -10.30
N PRO A 21 -11.25 4.36 -10.17
CA PRO A 21 -11.19 2.91 -10.45
C PRO A 21 -10.80 2.52 -11.88
N THR A 22 -10.83 3.46 -12.81
CA THR A 22 -10.52 3.25 -14.23
C THR A 22 -9.30 4.03 -14.73
N ASP A 23 -8.48 4.59 -13.80
CA ASP A 23 -7.30 5.37 -14.19
C ASP A 23 -6.11 4.50 -14.61
N THR A 24 -5.03 5.16 -15.01
CA THR A 24 -3.79 4.50 -15.42
C THR A 24 -3.03 3.85 -14.27
N TYR A 25 -3.43 4.05 -13.02
CA TYR A 25 -2.84 3.39 -11.84
C TYR A 25 -3.61 2.14 -11.44
N THR A 26 -4.84 1.94 -11.93
CA THR A 26 -5.67 0.79 -11.58
C THR A 26 -5.11 -0.48 -12.19
N LEU A 27 -4.67 -1.43 -11.35
CA LEU A 27 -4.28 -2.76 -11.78
C LEU A 27 -5.52 -3.57 -12.19
N GLY A 28 -6.50 -3.66 -11.30
CA GLY A 28 -7.71 -4.43 -11.57
C GLY A 28 -8.72 -4.44 -10.44
N TYR A 29 -9.72 -5.29 -10.60
CA TYR A 29 -10.79 -5.51 -9.65
C TYR A 29 -10.76 -6.93 -9.12
N VAL A 30 -11.21 -7.08 -7.86
CA VAL A 30 -11.48 -8.36 -7.22
C VAL A 30 -12.94 -8.37 -6.82
N TYR A 31 -13.73 -9.30 -7.36
CA TYR A 31 -15.16 -9.36 -7.16
C TYR A 31 -15.55 -10.40 -6.11
N TYR A 32 -16.72 -10.20 -5.50
CA TYR A 32 -17.41 -11.05 -4.53
C TYR A 32 -16.74 -11.18 -3.15
N GLY A 33 -17.59 -11.23 -2.12
CA GLY A 33 -17.39 -11.72 -0.75
C GLY A 33 -16.05 -11.45 -0.06
N ILE A 34 -15.40 -10.32 -0.37
CA ILE A 34 -14.01 -10.05 0.02
C ILE A 34 -13.85 -10.11 1.55
N PRO A 35 -13.08 -11.07 2.09
CA PRO A 35 -12.71 -11.10 3.49
C PRO A 35 -12.05 -9.80 3.97
N SER A 36 -12.06 -9.58 5.28
CA SER A 36 -11.52 -8.35 5.87
C SER A 36 -10.08 -8.48 6.33
N GLY A 37 -9.51 -9.68 6.34
CA GLY A 37 -8.15 -9.95 6.81
C GLY A 37 -7.07 -9.47 5.84
N ASP A 38 -5.94 -8.97 6.38
CA ASP A 38 -4.83 -8.48 5.54
C ASP A 38 -4.16 -9.61 4.74
N VAL A 39 -4.14 -10.82 5.28
CA VAL A 39 -3.59 -12.01 4.59
C VAL A 39 -4.41 -12.34 3.35
N ASP A 40 -5.74 -12.30 3.46
CA ASP A 40 -6.62 -12.55 2.33
C ASP A 40 -6.47 -11.45 1.26
N ARG A 41 -6.44 -10.18 1.68
CA ARG A 41 -6.22 -9.05 0.77
C ARG A 41 -4.87 -9.14 0.06
N GLN A 42 -3.81 -9.55 0.78
CA GLN A 42 -2.49 -9.80 0.19
C GLN A 42 -2.55 -10.91 -0.86
N THR A 43 -3.27 -12.00 -0.59
CA THR A 43 -3.48 -13.10 -1.53
C THR A 43 -4.16 -12.58 -2.80
N TYR A 44 -5.23 -11.80 -2.67
CA TYR A 44 -5.95 -11.27 -3.83
C TYR A 44 -5.12 -10.27 -4.65
N VAL A 45 -4.31 -9.44 -4.00
CA VAL A 45 -3.36 -8.58 -4.74
C VAL A 45 -2.35 -9.44 -5.50
N ASN A 46 -1.83 -10.50 -4.88
CA ASN A 46 -0.86 -11.39 -5.52
C ASN A 46 -1.46 -12.22 -6.66
N ASP A 47 -2.73 -12.60 -6.58
CA ASP A 47 -3.45 -13.23 -7.69
C ASP A 47 -3.55 -12.29 -8.89
N LEU A 48 -3.97 -11.02 -8.67
CA LEU A 48 -3.97 -10.00 -9.74
C LEU A 48 -2.57 -9.80 -10.34
N VAL A 49 -1.54 -9.75 -9.50
CA VAL A 49 -0.14 -9.65 -9.95
C VAL A 49 0.26 -10.88 -10.77
N ALA A 50 -0.14 -12.07 -10.36
CA ALA A 50 0.12 -13.30 -11.12
C ALA A 50 -0.59 -13.30 -12.47
N PHE A 51 -1.85 -12.88 -12.55
CA PHE A 51 -2.57 -12.71 -13.80
C PHE A 51 -1.92 -11.66 -14.70
N TYR A 52 -1.50 -10.52 -14.15
CA TYR A 52 -0.75 -9.51 -14.89
C TYR A 52 0.54 -10.10 -15.48
N ASN A 53 1.34 -10.76 -14.64
CA ASN A 53 2.63 -11.34 -15.03
C ASN A 53 2.49 -12.51 -16.03
N SER A 54 1.34 -13.19 -16.05
CA SER A 54 1.01 -14.22 -17.05
C SER A 54 0.47 -13.64 -18.35
N GLY A 55 0.31 -12.32 -18.46
CA GLY A 55 -0.10 -11.64 -19.69
C GLY A 55 -1.62 -11.48 -19.85
N CYS A 56 -2.39 -11.46 -18.74
CA CYS A 56 -3.81 -11.12 -18.82
C CYS A 56 -3.98 -9.72 -19.45
N ALA A 57 -4.80 -9.61 -20.47
CA ALA A 57 -4.96 -8.41 -21.26
C ALA A 57 -5.75 -7.32 -20.52
N SER A 58 -5.50 -6.06 -20.86
CA SER A 58 -6.28 -4.93 -20.33
C SER A 58 -7.75 -5.05 -20.72
N GLY A 59 -8.64 -4.71 -19.77
CA GLY A 59 -10.08 -4.70 -19.98
C GLY A 59 -10.71 -6.10 -20.08
N THR A 60 -10.06 -7.13 -19.52
CA THR A 60 -10.54 -8.50 -19.61
C THR A 60 -10.72 -9.19 -18.25
N ASP A 61 -11.62 -10.16 -18.22
CA ASP A 61 -11.72 -11.13 -17.14
C ASP A 61 -10.52 -12.08 -17.20
N CYS A 62 -9.79 -12.22 -16.09
CA CYS A 62 -8.61 -13.08 -15.96
C CYS A 62 -8.97 -14.47 -15.41
N GLY A 63 -10.21 -14.68 -14.98
CA GLY A 63 -10.67 -15.90 -14.34
C GLY A 63 -10.74 -15.80 -12.83
N SER A 64 -10.86 -16.95 -12.18
CA SER A 64 -11.09 -17.06 -10.73
C SER A 64 -9.92 -17.71 -10.02
N ALA A 65 -9.58 -17.21 -8.84
CA ALA A 65 -8.63 -17.81 -7.90
C ALA A 65 -9.07 -17.54 -6.46
N HIS A 66 -8.79 -18.45 -5.54
CA HIS A 66 -9.12 -18.34 -4.12
C HIS A 66 -10.59 -17.92 -3.84
N GLY A 67 -11.52 -18.37 -4.72
CA GLY A 67 -12.97 -18.09 -4.59
C GLY A 67 -13.37 -16.66 -4.98
N GLN A 68 -12.50 -15.92 -5.65
CA GLN A 68 -12.75 -14.57 -6.16
C GLN A 68 -12.59 -14.56 -7.68
N ASP A 69 -13.31 -13.65 -8.35
CA ASP A 69 -13.14 -13.36 -9.77
C ASP A 69 -12.31 -12.09 -9.97
N TYR A 70 -11.47 -12.11 -11.00
CA TYR A 70 -10.47 -11.06 -11.23
C TYR A 70 -10.65 -10.44 -12.62
N PHE A 71 -10.71 -9.11 -12.65
CA PHE A 71 -10.76 -8.34 -13.88
C PHE A 71 -9.53 -7.42 -13.98
N MET A 72 -8.80 -7.50 -15.07
CA MET A 72 -7.64 -6.68 -15.33
C MET A 72 -8.05 -5.37 -15.99
N VAL A 73 -7.77 -4.23 -15.34
CA VAL A 73 -8.00 -2.91 -15.95
C VAL A 73 -6.83 -2.53 -16.85
N ASN A 74 -5.62 -2.57 -16.32
CA ASN A 74 -4.39 -2.32 -17.08
C ASN A 74 -3.48 -3.54 -17.04
N GLY A 75 -3.47 -4.31 -18.11
CA GLY A 75 -2.68 -5.52 -18.25
C GLY A 75 -1.22 -5.26 -18.64
N SER A 76 -0.41 -6.32 -18.65
CA SER A 76 1.00 -6.26 -19.04
C SER A 76 1.16 -5.75 -20.49
N PRO A 77 2.14 -4.88 -20.80
CA PRO A 77 3.22 -4.40 -19.93
C PRO A 77 2.99 -2.99 -19.33
N HIS A 78 1.75 -2.59 -19.05
CA HIS A 78 1.41 -1.21 -18.67
C HIS A 78 2.27 -0.65 -17.51
N PHE A 79 2.50 -1.44 -16.46
CA PHE A 79 3.33 -1.06 -15.31
C PHE A 79 4.77 -1.57 -15.38
N GLY A 80 5.17 -2.16 -16.52
CA GLY A 80 6.45 -2.84 -16.75
C GLY A 80 6.27 -4.31 -17.08
N ALA A 81 7.37 -5.01 -17.38
CA ALA A 81 7.31 -6.41 -17.84
C ALA A 81 6.83 -7.38 -16.75
N THR A 82 7.14 -7.10 -15.50
CA THR A 82 6.79 -7.91 -14.33
C THR A 82 6.51 -7.03 -13.13
N LEU A 83 5.50 -7.37 -12.36
CA LEU A 83 5.17 -6.74 -11.09
C LEU A 83 5.66 -7.61 -9.92
N PRO A 84 6.24 -7.00 -8.86
CA PRO A 84 6.62 -7.72 -7.65
C PRO A 84 5.39 -8.13 -6.83
N ASN A 85 5.51 -9.20 -6.07
CA ASN A 85 4.47 -9.60 -5.13
C ASN A 85 4.31 -8.59 -3.98
N ALA A 86 3.09 -8.47 -3.48
CA ALA A 86 2.78 -7.80 -2.24
C ALA A 86 3.26 -8.66 -1.05
N ILE A 87 4.04 -8.09 -0.12
CA ILE A 87 4.67 -8.89 0.94
C ILE A 87 4.21 -8.50 2.35
N TRP A 88 4.00 -7.22 2.61
CA TRP A 88 3.55 -6.74 3.92
C TRP A 88 2.44 -5.71 3.78
N ALA A 89 1.66 -5.51 4.85
CA ALA A 89 0.50 -4.65 4.81
C ALA A 89 0.54 -3.57 5.90
N LEU A 90 0.10 -2.37 5.54
CA LEU A 90 -0.37 -1.35 6.46
C LEU A 90 -1.88 -1.25 6.28
N ASN A 91 -2.64 -1.69 7.28
CA ASN A 91 -4.10 -1.62 7.24
C ASN A 91 -4.61 -0.34 7.89
N SER A 92 -5.64 0.25 7.30
CA SER A 92 -6.47 1.25 7.98
C SER A 92 -7.94 1.02 7.67
N VAL A 93 -8.75 1.13 8.71
CA VAL A 93 -10.20 1.15 8.64
C VAL A 93 -10.61 2.51 9.16
N GLY A 94 -11.21 3.34 8.34
CA GLY A 94 -11.66 4.66 8.79
C GLY A 94 -11.97 5.63 7.66
N SER A 95 -12.29 6.85 8.03
CA SER A 95 -12.72 7.91 7.11
C SER A 95 -11.59 8.61 6.36
N SER A 96 -10.33 8.36 6.71
CA SER A 96 -9.22 8.97 5.97
C SER A 96 -9.03 8.26 4.64
N ASN A 97 -9.14 9.01 3.58
CA ASN A 97 -8.96 8.56 2.20
C ASN A 97 -7.83 9.31 1.48
N SER A 98 -7.06 10.12 2.21
CA SER A 98 -5.94 10.89 1.67
C SER A 98 -4.64 10.48 2.35
N PHE A 99 -3.61 10.24 1.56
CA PHE A 99 -2.33 9.71 1.99
C PHE A 99 -1.18 10.50 1.42
N SER A 100 -0.10 10.60 2.22
CA SER A 100 1.19 11.10 1.76
C SER A 100 2.33 10.42 2.51
N TRP A 101 3.46 10.21 1.84
CA TRP A 101 4.71 9.71 2.41
C TRP A 101 5.91 10.31 1.70
N SER A 102 7.06 10.23 2.34
CA SER A 102 8.25 10.96 1.91
C SER A 102 8.99 10.33 0.72
N THR A 103 8.78 9.05 0.45
CA THR A 103 9.60 8.30 -0.52
C THR A 103 8.73 7.45 -1.44
N ALA A 104 8.79 7.68 -2.76
CA ALA A 104 8.16 6.81 -3.74
C ALA A 104 8.71 5.38 -3.62
N GLY A 105 7.88 4.38 -3.91
CA GLY A 105 8.25 2.98 -3.78
C GLY A 105 8.13 2.40 -2.36
N THR A 106 7.71 3.21 -1.37
CA THR A 106 7.41 2.71 -0.01
C THR A 106 6.28 1.69 -0.04
N TYR A 107 5.28 1.94 -0.87
CA TYR A 107 4.16 1.03 -1.12
C TYR A 107 4.03 0.79 -2.62
N ASN A 108 3.75 -0.46 -2.99
CA ASN A 108 3.53 -0.81 -4.40
C ASN A 108 2.05 -0.89 -4.74
N TYR A 109 1.23 -1.36 -3.81
CA TYR A 109 -0.19 -1.61 -4.05
C TYR A 109 -1.06 -0.96 -3.00
N LEU A 110 -2.20 -0.45 -3.46
CA LEU A 110 -3.34 -0.08 -2.65
C LEU A 110 -4.49 -1.02 -2.99
N PHE A 111 -5.03 -1.68 -1.98
CA PHE A 111 -6.27 -2.44 -2.06
C PHE A 111 -7.35 -1.67 -1.31
N ALA A 112 -8.42 -1.28 -1.98
CA ALA A 112 -9.56 -0.61 -1.35
C ALA A 112 -10.83 -1.40 -1.54
N LYS A 113 -11.49 -1.71 -0.42
CA LYS A 113 -12.74 -2.47 -0.36
C LYS A 113 -13.92 -1.50 -0.36
N TYR A 114 -14.88 -1.76 -1.22
CA TYR A 114 -16.14 -1.04 -1.28
C TYR A 114 -17.27 -1.93 -0.78
N ASP A 115 -18.13 -1.36 0.09
CA ASP A 115 -19.16 -2.11 0.79
C ASP A 115 -20.13 -2.81 -0.15
N GLY A 116 -20.57 -3.96 0.32
CA GLY A 116 -21.56 -4.78 -0.33
C GLY A 116 -21.01 -6.16 -0.69
N PRO A 117 -21.80 -7.21 -0.46
CA PRO A 117 -21.38 -8.60 -0.70
C PRO A 117 -21.09 -8.89 -2.17
N ASN A 118 -21.49 -8.01 -3.09
CA ASN A 118 -21.45 -8.27 -4.53
C ASN A 118 -20.59 -7.25 -5.31
N GLN A 119 -20.01 -6.22 -4.65
CA GLN A 119 -19.26 -5.21 -5.39
C GLN A 119 -17.78 -5.56 -5.51
N GLY A 120 -17.09 -5.79 -4.40
CA GLY A 120 -15.70 -6.16 -4.40
C GLY A 120 -14.71 -5.05 -4.05
N SER A 121 -13.54 -5.11 -4.65
CA SER A 121 -12.43 -4.22 -4.34
C SER A 121 -11.68 -3.76 -5.59
N VAL A 122 -11.03 -2.62 -5.48
CA VAL A 122 -10.16 -2.08 -6.51
C VAL A 122 -8.71 -2.15 -6.03
N VAL A 123 -7.82 -2.54 -6.91
CA VAL A 123 -6.38 -2.58 -6.66
C VAL A 123 -5.68 -1.60 -7.58
N TRP A 124 -4.88 -0.71 -7.01
CA TRP A 124 -4.02 0.22 -7.76
C TRP A 124 -2.55 -0.13 -7.55
N TYR A 125 -1.75 0.07 -8.60
CA TYR A 125 -0.30 0.09 -8.50
C TYR A 125 0.15 1.52 -8.21
N VAL A 126 0.60 1.76 -6.97
CA VAL A 126 0.95 3.10 -6.45
C VAL A 126 2.46 3.30 -6.26
N GLY A 127 3.28 2.40 -6.79
CA GLY A 127 4.71 2.35 -6.53
C GLY A 127 5.48 3.64 -6.83
N ASN A 128 4.99 4.48 -7.75
CA ASN A 128 5.64 5.75 -8.10
C ASN A 128 5.00 6.96 -7.42
N LEU A 129 3.95 6.76 -6.61
CA LEU A 129 3.23 7.85 -5.97
C LEU A 129 3.79 8.12 -4.57
N THR A 130 3.75 9.39 -4.16
CA THR A 130 4.05 9.84 -2.81
C THR A 130 2.84 10.40 -2.09
N SER A 131 1.77 10.72 -2.82
CA SER A 131 0.51 11.17 -2.24
C SER A 131 -0.65 10.86 -3.18
N PHE A 132 -1.79 10.46 -2.63
CA PHE A 132 -3.03 10.24 -3.36
C PHE A 132 -4.25 10.27 -2.46
N THR A 133 -5.42 10.34 -3.10
CA THR A 133 -6.72 10.24 -2.45
C THR A 133 -7.48 9.04 -3.02
N ILE A 134 -8.05 8.22 -2.14
CA ILE A 134 -8.88 7.07 -2.52
C ILE A 134 -10.32 7.56 -2.76
N PRO A 135 -11.01 7.10 -3.81
CA PRO A 135 -12.42 7.37 -4.01
C PRO A 135 -13.25 6.91 -2.79
N THR A 136 -14.14 7.77 -2.32
CA THR A 136 -15.05 7.42 -1.21
C THR A 136 -16.16 6.47 -1.62
N GLN A 137 -16.38 6.31 -2.93
CA GLN A 137 -17.41 5.44 -3.51
C GLN A 137 -16.93 4.81 -4.82
N TRP A 138 -17.42 3.59 -5.09
CA TRP A 138 -17.30 2.91 -6.37
C TRP A 138 -18.62 2.23 -6.69
N ASN A 139 -19.21 2.54 -7.88
CA ASN A 139 -20.50 2.02 -8.33
C ASN A 139 -21.64 2.17 -7.29
N GLY A 140 -21.64 3.26 -6.52
CA GLY A 140 -22.65 3.52 -5.49
C GLY A 140 -22.38 2.89 -4.14
N TYR A 141 -21.30 2.11 -3.99
CA TYR A 141 -20.88 1.49 -2.72
C TYR A 141 -19.78 2.33 -2.05
N GLY A 142 -19.91 2.53 -0.74
CA GLY A 142 -18.96 3.30 0.05
C GLY A 142 -17.65 2.57 0.32
N LEU A 143 -16.56 3.33 0.52
CA LEU A 143 -15.27 2.80 0.96
C LEU A 143 -15.40 2.25 2.38
N SER A 144 -15.20 0.94 2.57
CA SER A 144 -15.29 0.27 3.87
C SER A 144 -13.93 -0.01 4.51
N GLY A 145 -12.88 0.06 3.75
CA GLY A 145 -11.52 -0.11 4.25
C GLY A 145 -10.51 -0.21 3.13
N TRP A 146 -9.23 -0.05 3.48
CA TRP A 146 -8.14 -0.14 2.55
C TRP A 146 -6.90 -0.74 3.20
N THR A 147 -5.98 -1.22 2.37
CA THR A 147 -4.70 -1.77 2.80
C THR A 147 -3.63 -1.36 1.79
N LEU A 148 -2.49 -0.88 2.29
CA LEU A 148 -1.30 -0.62 1.50
C LEU A 148 -0.33 -1.79 1.64
N PHE A 149 0.23 -2.23 0.50
CA PHE A 149 1.22 -3.30 0.45
C PHE A 149 2.52 -2.78 -0.16
N GLY A 150 3.62 -3.09 0.50
CA GLY A 150 4.96 -2.70 0.07
C GLY A 150 5.72 -3.83 -0.61
N PRO A 151 6.91 -3.50 -1.17
CA PRO A 151 7.78 -4.45 -1.84
C PRO A 151 8.60 -5.32 -0.88
N GLY A 152 8.22 -5.49 0.33
CA GLY A 152 8.94 -6.27 1.35
C GLY A 152 10.44 -6.01 1.43
N GLY A 153 10.92 -5.55 2.54
CA GLY A 153 12.34 -5.56 2.84
C GLY A 153 12.96 -4.27 3.36
N ALA A 154 12.32 -3.11 3.28
CA ALA A 154 12.95 -1.89 3.76
C ALA A 154 11.97 -0.90 4.40
N GLY A 155 11.12 -1.34 5.32
CA GLY A 155 10.26 -0.35 5.98
C GLY A 155 9.10 -0.83 6.82
N ALA A 156 8.97 -2.12 7.09
CA ALA A 156 8.17 -2.46 8.27
C ALA A 156 8.83 -1.76 9.47
N PRO A 157 8.09 -0.98 10.28
CA PRO A 157 8.64 -0.52 11.55
C PRO A 157 9.00 -1.79 12.32
N ASP A 158 10.27 -2.11 12.29
CA ASP A 158 10.80 -3.34 12.86
C ASP A 158 10.63 -3.21 14.37
N GLY A 159 9.53 -3.78 14.89
CA GLY A 159 9.34 -3.92 16.33
C GLY A 159 10.57 -4.57 17.01
N GLY A 160 11.39 -5.28 16.22
CA GLY A 160 12.65 -5.87 16.63
C GLY A 160 13.70 -4.83 17.06
N THR A 161 13.90 -3.76 16.30
CA THR A 161 14.86 -2.70 16.66
C THR A 161 14.42 -1.94 17.90
N THR A 162 13.13 -1.68 18.06
CA THR A 162 12.60 -1.03 19.26
C THR A 162 12.72 -1.91 20.49
N VAL A 163 12.46 -3.20 20.36
CA VAL A 163 12.64 -4.20 21.44
C VAL A 163 14.11 -4.39 21.78
N MET A 164 15.02 -4.43 20.81
CA MET A 164 16.47 -4.47 21.05
C MET A 164 16.99 -3.23 21.77
N LEU A 165 16.56 -2.03 21.32
CA LEU A 165 16.95 -0.76 21.96
C LEU A 165 16.40 -0.68 23.40
N LEU A 166 15.16 -1.09 23.61
CA LEU A 166 14.56 -1.15 24.96
C LEU A 166 15.27 -2.18 25.83
N GLY A 167 15.61 -3.36 25.30
CA GLY A 167 16.37 -4.39 25.98
C GLY A 167 17.80 -3.94 26.35
N ALA A 168 18.49 -3.24 25.44
CA ALA A 168 19.80 -2.66 25.70
C ALA A 168 19.76 -1.53 26.76
N ALA A 169 18.75 -0.67 26.72
CA ALA A 169 18.54 0.38 27.70
C ALA A 169 18.25 -0.17 29.10
N LEU A 170 17.39 -1.18 29.21
CA LEU A 170 17.09 -1.85 30.49
C LEU A 170 18.31 -2.62 31.02
N GLY A 171 19.09 -3.25 30.16
CA GLY A 171 20.33 -3.94 30.51
C GLY A 171 21.40 -2.97 31.05
N ALA A 172 21.56 -1.81 30.39
CA ALA A 172 22.48 -0.74 30.86
C ALA A 172 22.07 -0.17 32.23
N LEU A 173 20.77 0.07 32.45
CA LEU A 173 20.23 0.52 33.73
C LEU A 173 20.44 -0.52 34.84
N GLY A 174 20.26 -1.81 34.52
CA GLY A 174 20.52 -2.92 35.47
C GLY A 174 21.99 -2.99 35.90
N MET A 175 22.93 -2.81 34.97
CA MET A 175 24.37 -2.77 35.26
C MET A 175 24.76 -1.51 36.08
N ALA A 176 24.27 -0.34 35.72
CA ALA A 176 24.54 0.91 36.45
C ALA A 176 24.09 0.82 37.92
N ARG A 177 22.91 0.24 38.18
CA ARG A 177 22.40 0.03 39.55
C ARG A 177 23.29 -0.92 40.38
N ARG A 178 23.97 -1.87 39.75
CA ARG A 178 24.87 -2.81 40.43
C ARG A 178 26.18 -2.12 40.85
N PHE A 179 26.66 -1.15 40.08
CA PHE A 179 27.89 -0.37 40.39
C PHE A 179 27.64 0.70 41.44
N LEU A 180 26.43 1.28 41.52
CA LEU A 180 26.07 2.30 42.53
C LEU A 180 25.75 1.73 43.91
N LYS A 181 25.60 0.42 44.05
CA LYS A 181 25.36 -0.26 45.35
C LYS A 181 26.63 -0.81 46.01
N ARG A 182 27.81 -0.57 45.44
CA ARG A 182 29.12 -0.84 46.04
C ARG A 182 29.75 0.44 46.54
#